data_83cf1f1b731acd621d5530821e12807b
#
_entry.id   83cf1f1b731acd621d5530821e12807b
#
_cell.length_a   1.000
_cell.length_b   1.000
_cell.length_c   1.000
_cell.angle_alpha   90.00
_cell.angle_beta   90.00
_cell.angle_gamma   90.00
#
_symmetry.space_group_name_H-M   'P 1'
#
loop_
_entity.id
_entity.type
_entity.pdbx_description
1 polymer ?
#
loop_
_entity_poly.entity_id
_entity_poly.type
_entity_poly.pdbx_seq_one_letter_code
_entity_poly.pdbx_strand_id
1 'polypeptide(L)'
;VKVDNIEDHDIHSEYLEVKPEIIDLIESTKAAGKKVIAVGTTATRAIETAYLDTSYKGYKGYTKLFITPGYKYKVIDKLITNFHLPQSSLLMLVAAFIGYEKMKEIYKIAVEEKYRFLSYGDAMLLEKNEI
;
A
#
# COMPACT_ATOMS: atom_id res chain seq x y z
N VAL A 1 3.36 -16.21 -2.55
CA VAL A 1 3.01 -16.76 -3.84
C VAL A 1 3.92 -16.17 -4.91
N LYS A 2 4.48 -17.01 -5.72
CA LYS A 2 5.34 -16.60 -6.83
C LYS A 2 4.69 -16.94 -8.14
N VAL A 3 4.58 -15.98 -9.03
CA VAL A 3 4.13 -16.20 -10.40
C VAL A 3 5.06 -15.41 -11.33
N ASP A 4 5.23 -15.91 -12.54
CA ASP A 4 6.13 -15.27 -13.50
C ASP A 4 5.50 -14.05 -14.16
N ASN A 5 4.18 -13.98 -14.17
CA ASN A 5 3.42 -12.93 -14.83
C ASN A 5 2.48 -12.29 -13.83
N ILE A 6 2.52 -10.97 -13.75
CA ILE A 6 1.64 -10.22 -12.83
C ILE A 6 0.17 -10.53 -13.09
N GLU A 7 -0.22 -10.68 -14.36
CA GLU A 7 -1.59 -10.95 -14.73
C GLU A 7 -2.09 -12.32 -14.24
N ASP A 8 -1.17 -13.24 -14.02
CA ASP A 8 -1.51 -14.57 -13.53
C ASP A 8 -1.47 -14.64 -12.00
N HIS A 9 -1.15 -13.54 -11.34
CA HIS A 9 -1.03 -13.51 -9.90
C HIS A 9 -2.41 -13.64 -9.26
N ASP A 10 -2.59 -14.73 -8.51
CA ASP A 10 -3.86 -14.98 -7.83
C ASP A 10 -3.88 -14.20 -6.51
N ILE A 11 -4.64 -13.11 -6.50
CA ILE A 11 -4.80 -12.29 -5.30
C ILE A 11 -6.06 -12.73 -4.58
N HIS A 12 -5.91 -13.11 -3.31
CA HIS A 12 -7.05 -13.53 -2.52
C HIS A 12 -7.93 -12.35 -2.14
N SER A 13 -9.25 -12.56 -2.18
CA SER A 13 -10.18 -11.59 -1.62
C SER A 13 -9.95 -11.48 -0.13
N GLU A 14 -9.99 -10.26 0.36
CA GLU A 14 -9.80 -9.98 1.77
C GLU A 14 -11.00 -9.20 2.27
N TYR A 15 -11.54 -9.59 3.43
CA TYR A 15 -12.65 -8.86 4.03
C TYR A 15 -12.09 -7.64 4.74
N LEU A 16 -12.63 -6.48 4.40
CA LEU A 16 -12.16 -5.20 4.95
C LEU A 16 -13.34 -4.42 5.48
N GLU A 17 -13.06 -3.65 6.52
CA GLU A 17 -14.04 -2.69 7.03
C GLU A 17 -13.35 -1.37 7.30
N VAL A 18 -13.87 -0.29 6.71
CA VAL A 18 -13.43 1.09 6.97
C VAL A 18 -14.67 1.84 7.41
N LYS A 19 -14.70 2.21 8.69
CA LYS A 19 -15.87 2.87 9.26
C LYS A 19 -16.00 4.31 8.78
N PRO A 20 -17.23 4.85 8.73
CA PRO A 20 -17.42 6.25 8.30
C PRO A 20 -16.58 7.26 9.10
N GLU A 21 -16.36 7.00 10.39
CA GLU A 21 -15.56 7.88 11.23
C GLU A 21 -14.13 7.99 10.74
N ILE A 22 -13.60 6.94 10.17
CA ILE A 22 -12.24 6.94 9.60
C ILE A 22 -12.20 7.80 8.35
N ILE A 23 -13.23 7.69 7.51
CA ILE A 23 -13.31 8.52 6.31
C ILE A 23 -13.40 9.99 6.68
N ASP A 24 -14.23 10.32 7.68
CA ASP A 24 -14.36 11.70 8.14
C ASP A 24 -13.03 12.24 8.67
N LEU A 25 -12.28 11.40 9.39
CA LEU A 25 -10.97 11.78 9.90
C LEU A 25 -9.97 12.03 8.77
N ILE A 26 -9.99 11.18 7.75
CA ILE A 26 -9.12 11.33 6.57
C ILE A 26 -9.46 12.64 5.87
N GLU A 27 -10.74 12.92 5.64
CA GLU A 27 -11.16 14.11 4.94
C GLU A 27 -10.79 15.38 5.71
N SER A 28 -10.97 15.39 7.03
CA SER A 28 -10.58 16.55 7.82
C SER A 28 -9.06 16.74 7.88
N THR A 29 -8.31 15.63 7.88
CA THR A 29 -6.84 15.67 7.84
C THR A 29 -6.35 16.31 6.55
N LYS A 30 -6.92 15.90 5.42
CA LYS A 30 -6.55 16.46 4.13
C LYS A 30 -6.99 17.91 3.99
N ALA A 31 -8.17 18.25 4.49
CA ALA A 31 -8.67 19.62 4.45
C ALA A 31 -7.79 20.55 5.28
N ALA A 32 -7.14 20.04 6.32
CA ALA A 32 -6.20 20.81 7.14
C ALA A 32 -4.82 20.90 6.53
N GLY A 33 -4.59 20.33 5.34
CA GLY A 33 -3.29 20.33 4.68
C GLY A 33 -2.30 19.37 5.28
N LYS A 34 -2.76 18.39 6.04
CA LYS A 34 -1.90 17.42 6.71
C LYS A 34 -1.85 16.11 5.92
N LYS A 35 -0.95 15.23 6.32
CA LYS A 35 -0.68 13.99 5.58
C LYS A 35 -1.40 12.80 6.17
N VAL A 36 -1.80 11.88 5.31
CA VAL A 36 -2.37 10.59 5.68
C VAL A 36 -1.27 9.55 5.57
N ILE A 37 -0.97 8.89 6.67
CA ILE A 37 0.09 7.89 6.73
C ILE A 37 -0.55 6.54 7.02
N ALA A 38 -0.36 5.57 6.12
CA ALA A 38 -0.83 4.21 6.35
C ALA A 38 0.28 3.38 6.98
N VAL A 39 -0.08 2.58 7.94
CA VAL A 39 0.85 1.65 8.59
C VAL A 39 0.42 0.24 8.20
N GLY A 40 1.23 -0.39 7.34
CA GLY A 40 0.96 -1.73 6.86
C GLY A 40 0.22 -1.76 5.54
N THR A 41 0.39 -2.85 4.82
CA THR A 41 -0.20 -3.01 3.48
C THR A 41 -1.69 -3.29 3.54
N THR A 42 -2.17 -3.94 4.61
CA THR A 42 -3.60 -4.20 4.80
C THR A 42 -4.36 -2.88 4.95
N ALA A 43 -3.86 -1.98 5.81
CA ALA A 43 -4.46 -0.66 5.98
C ALA A 43 -4.46 0.11 4.66
N THR A 44 -3.37 0.03 3.90
CA THR A 44 -3.26 0.68 2.60
C THR A 44 -4.34 0.20 1.65
N ARG A 45 -4.51 -1.12 1.52
CA ARG A 45 -5.53 -1.69 0.63
C ARG A 45 -6.93 -1.31 1.10
N ALA A 46 -7.18 -1.34 2.41
CA ALA A 46 -8.49 -1.00 2.96
C ALA A 46 -8.88 0.44 2.62
N ILE A 47 -8.00 1.38 2.89
CA ILE A 47 -8.27 2.80 2.67
C ILE A 47 -8.44 3.08 1.17
N GLU A 48 -7.55 2.57 0.33
CA GLU A 48 -7.64 2.80 -1.11
C GLU A 48 -8.90 2.15 -1.69
N THR A 49 -9.28 0.96 -1.20
CA THR A 49 -10.51 0.30 -1.62
C THR A 49 -11.74 1.13 -1.28
N ALA A 50 -11.77 1.70 -0.08
CA ALA A 50 -12.90 2.52 0.37
C ALA A 50 -13.10 3.74 -0.53
N TYR A 51 -12.02 4.29 -1.08
CA TYR A 51 -12.09 5.46 -1.94
C TYR A 51 -12.38 5.13 -3.40
N LEU A 52 -12.36 3.86 -3.78
CA LEU A 52 -12.79 3.46 -5.11
C LEU A 52 -14.31 3.52 -5.25
N ASP A 53 -15.02 3.29 -4.15
CA ASP A 53 -16.48 3.37 -4.14
C ASP A 53 -16.89 4.67 -3.47
N THR A 54 -17.27 5.64 -4.29
CA THR A 54 -17.63 6.98 -3.81
C THR A 54 -19.06 7.10 -3.33
N SER A 55 -19.85 6.01 -3.42
CA SER A 55 -21.23 6.02 -2.99
C SER A 55 -21.41 5.88 -1.48
N TYR A 56 -20.36 5.52 -0.76
CA TYR A 56 -20.39 5.33 0.69
C TYR A 56 -19.37 6.22 1.38
N LYS A 57 -19.67 6.55 2.64
CA LYS A 57 -18.68 7.18 3.52
C LYS A 57 -17.98 6.14 4.37
N GLY A 58 -17.56 5.06 3.73
CA GLY A 58 -16.88 3.95 4.37
C GLY A 58 -16.95 2.74 3.48
N TYR A 59 -16.45 1.63 3.97
CA TYR A 59 -16.45 0.40 3.19
C TYR A 59 -16.59 -0.79 4.10
N LYS A 60 -17.38 -1.77 3.67
CA LYS A 60 -17.50 -3.04 4.37
C LYS A 60 -17.74 -4.13 3.34
N GLY A 61 -16.81 -5.06 3.25
CA GLY A 61 -16.94 -6.16 2.28
C GLY A 61 -15.59 -6.70 1.87
N TYR A 62 -15.64 -7.56 0.84
CA TYR A 62 -14.43 -8.16 0.29
C TYR A 62 -13.86 -7.28 -0.81
N THR A 63 -12.54 -7.25 -0.91
CA THR A 63 -11.86 -6.55 -1.98
C THR A 63 -10.91 -7.48 -2.70
N LYS A 64 -10.78 -7.26 -4.02
CA LYS A 64 -9.79 -7.91 -4.85
C LYS A 64 -8.80 -6.89 -5.41
N LEU A 65 -8.74 -5.72 -4.81
CA LEU A 65 -7.85 -4.68 -5.27
C LEU A 65 -6.40 -5.19 -5.27
N PHE A 66 -5.79 -5.19 -6.44
CA PHE A 66 -4.40 -5.58 -6.63
C PHE A 66 -3.63 -4.36 -7.12
N ILE A 67 -2.83 -3.79 -6.23
CA ILE A 67 -2.09 -2.58 -6.54
C ILE A 67 -0.77 -2.94 -7.20
N THR A 68 -0.59 -2.50 -8.44
CA THR A 68 0.60 -2.76 -9.25
C THR A 68 1.18 -1.45 -9.75
N PRO A 69 2.42 -1.46 -10.26
CA PRO A 69 2.98 -0.25 -10.86
C PRO A 69 2.04 0.36 -11.90
N GLY A 70 1.84 1.66 -11.82
CA GLY A 70 0.85 2.37 -12.62
C GLY A 70 -0.40 2.75 -11.86
N TYR A 71 -0.69 2.06 -10.76
CA TYR A 71 -1.81 2.45 -9.92
C TYR A 71 -1.55 3.82 -9.28
N LYS A 72 -2.55 4.69 -9.32
CA LYS A 72 -2.43 6.01 -8.72
C LYS A 72 -3.14 6.04 -7.38
N TYR A 73 -2.37 6.16 -6.33
CA TYR A 73 -2.90 6.23 -4.98
C TYR A 73 -3.76 7.47 -4.82
N LYS A 74 -4.93 7.30 -4.22
CA LYS A 74 -5.93 8.39 -4.11
C LYS A 74 -5.84 9.12 -2.77
N VAL A 75 -5.39 8.44 -1.74
CA VAL A 75 -5.54 8.93 -0.36
C VAL A 75 -4.22 8.95 0.39
N ILE A 76 -3.45 7.88 0.30
CA ILE A 76 -2.28 7.66 1.13
C ILE A 76 -1.14 8.56 0.67
N ASP A 77 -0.58 9.33 1.59
CA ASP A 77 0.55 10.22 1.31
C ASP A 77 1.88 9.58 1.68
N LYS A 78 1.89 8.82 2.76
CA LYS A 78 3.08 8.11 3.22
C LYS A 78 2.71 6.70 3.66
N LEU A 79 3.65 5.79 3.56
CA LEU A 79 3.43 4.38 3.87
C LEU A 79 4.55 3.87 4.77
N ILE A 80 4.18 3.28 5.89
CA ILE A 80 5.13 2.58 6.76
C ILE A 80 4.85 1.08 6.59
N THR A 81 5.85 0.33 6.17
CA THR A 81 5.69 -1.10 5.94
C THR A 81 7.02 -1.84 6.14
N ASN A 82 6.91 -3.14 6.36
CA ASN A 82 8.10 -4.01 6.46
C ASN A 82 8.71 -4.22 5.07
N PHE A 83 9.92 -4.77 5.06
CA PHE A 83 10.52 -5.22 3.81
C PHE A 83 9.88 -6.54 3.40
N HIS A 84 9.48 -6.63 2.14
CA HIS A 84 8.78 -7.78 1.60
C HIS A 84 9.70 -8.64 0.75
N LEU A 85 9.36 -9.93 0.62
CA LEU A 85 10.14 -10.83 -0.22
C LEU A 85 9.96 -10.47 -1.69
N PRO A 86 11.00 -10.69 -2.52
CA PRO A 86 10.89 -10.48 -3.97
C PRO A 86 9.73 -11.29 -4.56
N GLN A 87 9.15 -10.76 -5.64
CA GLN A 87 8.06 -11.40 -6.38
C GLN A 87 6.77 -11.59 -5.58
N SER A 88 6.63 -10.89 -4.45
CA SER A 88 5.37 -10.92 -3.71
C SER A 88 4.42 -9.83 -4.26
N SER A 89 3.11 -10.06 -4.09
CA SER A 89 2.13 -9.05 -4.48
C SER A 89 2.28 -7.78 -3.66
N LEU A 90 2.79 -7.89 -2.44
CA LEU A 90 3.01 -6.73 -1.58
C LEU A 90 4.14 -5.85 -2.11
N LEU A 91 5.12 -6.45 -2.77
CA LEU A 91 6.20 -5.69 -3.39
C LEU A 91 5.69 -4.86 -4.56
N MET A 92 4.68 -5.36 -5.28
CA MET A 92 4.04 -4.61 -6.35
C MET A 92 3.34 -3.36 -5.81
N LEU A 93 2.72 -3.48 -4.64
CA LEU A 93 2.07 -2.36 -3.97
C LEU A 93 3.12 -1.28 -3.63
N VAL A 94 4.27 -1.68 -3.11
CA VAL A 94 5.36 -0.75 -2.79
C VAL A 94 5.88 -0.09 -4.07
N ALA A 95 6.07 -0.87 -5.14
CA ALA A 95 6.55 -0.33 -6.42
C ALA A 95 5.58 0.69 -6.98
N ALA A 96 4.28 0.45 -6.84
CA ALA A 96 3.27 1.41 -7.29
C ALA A 96 3.36 2.72 -6.49
N PHE A 97 3.74 2.64 -5.23
CA PHE A 97 3.77 3.80 -4.35
C PHE A 97 4.98 4.70 -4.61
N ILE A 98 6.17 4.13 -4.73
CA ILE A 98 7.41 4.89 -4.85
C ILE A 98 8.05 4.86 -6.24
N GLY A 99 7.52 4.04 -7.15
CA GLY A 99 8.12 3.83 -8.46
C GLY A 99 9.00 2.58 -8.45
N TYR A 100 9.01 1.88 -9.59
CA TYR A 100 9.69 0.60 -9.68
C TYR A 100 11.20 0.73 -9.52
N GLU A 101 11.82 1.71 -10.18
CA GLU A 101 13.27 1.89 -10.11
C GLU A 101 13.73 2.26 -8.70
N LYS A 102 12.98 3.13 -8.04
CA LYS A 102 13.30 3.53 -6.68
C LYS A 102 13.13 2.36 -5.72
N MET A 103 12.11 1.54 -5.92
CA MET A 103 11.91 0.34 -5.12
C MET A 103 13.10 -0.61 -5.26
N LYS A 104 13.58 -0.83 -6.49
CA LYS A 104 14.73 -1.70 -6.72
C LYS A 104 15.97 -1.16 -6.00
N GLU A 105 16.19 0.14 -6.06
CA GLU A 105 17.35 0.77 -5.41
C GLU A 105 17.28 0.59 -3.89
N ILE A 106 16.13 0.85 -3.30
CA ILE A 106 15.94 0.72 -1.85
C ILE A 106 16.15 -0.72 -1.40
N TYR A 107 15.62 -1.68 -2.15
CA TYR A 107 15.75 -3.09 -1.78
C TYR A 107 17.19 -3.59 -1.95
N LYS A 108 17.92 -3.06 -2.93
CA LYS A 108 19.34 -3.36 -3.08
C LYS A 108 20.10 -2.91 -1.84
N ILE A 109 19.84 -1.69 -1.37
CA ILE A 109 20.48 -1.16 -0.18
C ILE A 109 20.09 -2.01 1.05
N ALA A 110 18.83 -2.39 1.16
CA ALA A 110 18.37 -3.20 2.29
C ALA A 110 19.08 -4.54 2.38
N VAL A 111 19.30 -5.18 1.25
CA VAL A 111 20.03 -6.46 1.20
C VAL A 111 21.49 -6.24 1.56
N GLU A 112 22.13 -5.22 0.98
CA GLU A 112 23.54 -4.93 1.24
C GLU A 112 23.79 -4.58 2.71
N GLU A 113 22.86 -3.85 3.33
CA GLU A 113 22.99 -3.43 4.73
C GLU A 113 22.38 -4.43 5.70
N LYS A 114 21.91 -5.56 5.21
CA LYS A 114 21.39 -6.68 6.01
C LYS A 114 20.19 -6.28 6.88
N TYR A 115 19.29 -5.46 6.36
CA TYR A 115 18.03 -5.18 7.03
C TYR A 115 17.19 -6.44 7.11
N ARG A 116 16.43 -6.55 8.21
CA ARG A 116 15.59 -7.72 8.44
C ARG A 116 14.26 -7.58 7.69
N PHE A 117 13.85 -8.66 7.07
CA PHE A 117 12.66 -8.69 6.23
C PHE A 117 11.45 -9.23 6.99
N LEU A 118 10.27 -8.99 6.44
CA LEU A 118 8.98 -9.40 7.00
C LEU A 118 8.75 -8.74 8.36
N SER A 119 8.15 -9.44 9.30
CA SER A 119 7.80 -8.87 10.60
C SER A 119 8.93 -8.93 11.62
N TYR A 120 10.15 -9.18 11.20
CA TYR A 120 11.27 -9.38 12.11
C TYR A 120 11.94 -8.11 12.60
N GLY A 121 11.39 -6.97 12.33
CA GLY A 121 11.78 -5.78 13.03
C GLY A 121 12.11 -4.55 12.20
N ASP A 122 12.56 -4.71 10.98
CA ASP A 122 12.92 -3.55 10.16
C ASP A 122 11.75 -3.13 9.29
N ALA A 123 11.58 -1.83 9.14
CA ALA A 123 10.50 -1.25 8.37
C ALA A 123 11.00 -0.04 7.60
N MET A 124 10.22 0.40 6.64
CA MET A 124 10.53 1.61 5.84
C MET A 124 9.40 2.60 5.96
N LEU A 125 9.78 3.88 5.92
CA LEU A 125 8.83 4.96 5.74
C LEU A 125 8.99 5.47 4.31
N LEU A 126 7.94 5.36 3.52
CA LEU A 126 7.97 5.71 2.10
C LEU A 126 7.12 6.93 1.83
N GLU A 127 7.58 7.76 0.91
CA GLU A 127 6.81 8.90 0.42
C GLU A 127 6.32 8.59 -1.00
N LYS A 128 5.09 9.04 -1.28
CA LYS A 128 4.48 8.77 -2.56
C LYS A 128 5.26 9.44 -3.69
N ASN A 129 5.43 8.69 -4.78
CA ASN A 129 5.99 9.23 -6.01
C ASN A 129 4.91 10.06 -6.69
N GLU A 130 5.21 11.34 -6.94
CA GLU A 130 4.23 12.28 -7.45
C GLU A 130 4.30 12.48 -8.96
N ILE A 131 5.04 11.65 -9.63
CA ILE A 131 5.14 11.70 -11.10
C ILE A 131 3.90 11.06 -11.73
#